data_bddc6477006398171ec9a4bafa734126
#
_entry.id   bddc6477006398171ec9a4bafa734126
#
_cell.length_a   1.000
_cell.length_b   1.000
_cell.length_c   1.000
_cell.angle_alpha   90.00
_cell.angle_beta   90.00
_cell.angle_gamma   90.00
#
_symmetry.space_group_name_H-M   'P 1'
#
loop_
_entity.id
_entity.type
_entity.pdbx_description
1 polymer ?
#
loop_
_entity_poly.entity_id
_entity_poly.type
_entity_poly.pdbx_seq_one_letter_code
_entity_poly.pdbx_strand_id
1 'polypeptide(L)'
;MYGWERLVLLRHLLDAGLPKTEIAARLGVSRGLIYHWLRTGQLDQEIDALCTPRARRPPVVTKLDPYKAIITSRLDTYPELSAVRLFEEVRAAGYPGGVAQLQLFVRQIRPRPPAEEVVRFETPPGHQAQVDFATFRFPWGKRHVFLLVLGYSRLLWLQFYPRQTMATVFEALEAAFTYLGGVPRELLFDQMRSVIVDDRRADGGRLLENPEFLRFATHWGFRIRACRPYRAQTKGKVERPVRYVRDNLVYGREFLGDGDLNAQALLWLDATANTRLHGTTHEVPRERFERDERAVLQPLPAGRYTPLVLPPCRLTRPEPGAGARARPPAVEVERRPLAAYTQLTQLAGAEVEA
;
A
#
# COMPACT_ATOMS: atom_id res chain seq x y z
N MET A 1 7.25 -35.72 -0.83
CA MET A 1 7.01 -36.66 -1.94
C MET A 1 8.30 -36.71 -2.74
N TYR A 2 8.91 -37.87 -2.92
CA TYR A 2 10.16 -37.97 -3.68
C TYR A 2 9.80 -37.91 -5.18
N GLY A 3 10.48 -37.04 -5.95
CA GLY A 3 10.20 -36.85 -7.36
C GLY A 3 10.56 -38.10 -8.20
N TRP A 4 9.91 -38.25 -9.36
CA TRP A 4 10.16 -39.37 -10.34
C TRP A 4 11.63 -39.48 -10.73
N GLU A 5 12.38 -38.37 -10.73
CA GLU A 5 13.82 -38.31 -11.02
C GLU A 5 14.64 -39.25 -10.14
N ARG A 6 14.27 -39.37 -8.84
CA ARG A 6 14.95 -40.26 -7.89
C ARG A 6 14.69 -41.74 -8.19
N LEU A 7 13.51 -42.07 -8.69
CA LEU A 7 13.17 -43.44 -9.09
C LEU A 7 13.94 -43.87 -10.36
N VAL A 8 14.07 -42.97 -11.34
CA VAL A 8 14.86 -43.18 -12.52
C VAL A 8 16.33 -43.35 -12.17
N LEU A 9 16.87 -42.49 -11.31
CA LEU A 9 18.26 -42.59 -10.87
C LEU A 9 18.50 -43.85 -10.04
N LEU A 10 17.55 -44.25 -9.19
CA LEU A 10 17.60 -45.52 -8.46
C LEU A 10 17.69 -46.71 -9.38
N ARG A 11 16.84 -46.75 -10.45
CA ARG A 11 16.88 -47.82 -11.44
C ARG A 11 18.24 -47.89 -12.16
N HIS A 12 18.73 -46.78 -12.60
CA HIS A 12 20.04 -46.69 -13.24
C HIS A 12 21.20 -47.19 -12.34
N LEU A 13 21.18 -46.82 -11.05
CA LEU A 13 22.20 -47.24 -10.07
C LEU A 13 22.07 -48.73 -9.72
N LEU A 14 20.88 -49.30 -9.73
CA LEU A 14 20.64 -50.73 -9.56
C LEU A 14 21.12 -51.53 -10.76
N ASP A 15 20.85 -51.07 -12.00
CA ASP A 15 21.28 -51.66 -13.25
C ASP A 15 22.83 -51.62 -13.37
N ALA A 16 23.46 -50.58 -12.78
CA ALA A 16 24.90 -50.46 -12.69
C ALA A 16 25.52 -51.37 -11.60
N GLY A 17 24.74 -52.22 -10.92
CA GLY A 17 25.17 -53.19 -9.94
C GLY A 17 25.66 -52.61 -8.59
N LEU A 18 25.36 -51.38 -8.27
CA LEU A 18 25.79 -50.78 -6.99
C LEU A 18 25.06 -51.41 -5.81
N PRO A 19 25.73 -51.56 -4.65
CA PRO A 19 25.14 -52.08 -3.44
C PRO A 19 24.10 -51.08 -2.91
N LYS A 20 22.96 -51.57 -2.41
CA LYS A 20 21.83 -50.75 -1.90
C LYS A 20 22.20 -49.78 -0.79
N THR A 21 23.27 -50.06 -0.07
CA THR A 21 23.84 -49.17 0.96
C THR A 21 24.43 -47.91 0.34
N GLU A 22 25.17 -48.05 -0.75
CA GLU A 22 25.78 -46.96 -1.48
C GLU A 22 24.73 -46.14 -2.25
N ILE A 23 23.75 -46.84 -2.84
CA ILE A 23 22.61 -46.19 -3.48
C ILE A 23 21.84 -45.31 -2.49
N ALA A 24 21.59 -45.82 -1.29
CA ALA A 24 20.91 -45.09 -0.24
C ALA A 24 21.65 -43.79 0.14
N ALA A 25 22.98 -43.88 0.26
CA ALA A 25 23.82 -42.70 0.53
C ALA A 25 23.83 -41.70 -0.62
N ARG A 26 23.94 -42.13 -1.86
CA ARG A 26 23.94 -41.25 -3.07
C ARG A 26 22.60 -40.54 -3.31
N LEU A 27 21.50 -41.24 -3.04
CA LEU A 27 20.15 -40.69 -3.23
C LEU A 27 19.66 -39.90 -2.02
N GLY A 28 20.36 -39.96 -0.87
CA GLY A 28 19.91 -39.33 0.36
C GLY A 28 18.59 -39.93 0.90
N VAL A 29 18.43 -41.26 0.78
CA VAL A 29 17.21 -41.97 1.23
C VAL A 29 17.57 -43.15 2.14
N SER A 30 16.59 -43.60 2.93
CA SER A 30 16.83 -44.78 3.78
C SER A 30 16.81 -46.07 2.93
N ARG A 31 17.60 -47.07 3.33
CA ARG A 31 17.59 -48.41 2.71
C ARG A 31 16.19 -49.02 2.72
N GLY A 32 15.43 -48.81 3.81
CA GLY A 32 14.03 -49.28 3.90
C GLY A 32 13.12 -48.72 2.82
N LEU A 33 13.33 -47.49 2.39
CA LEU A 33 12.59 -46.86 1.30
C LEU A 33 12.94 -47.49 -0.06
N ILE A 34 14.23 -47.85 -0.29
CA ILE A 34 14.65 -48.55 -1.51
C ILE A 34 13.98 -49.93 -1.59
N TYR A 35 13.98 -50.71 -0.48
CA TYR A 35 13.29 -52.00 -0.42
C TYR A 35 11.77 -51.85 -0.59
N HIS A 36 11.16 -50.78 -0.09
CA HIS A 36 9.75 -50.50 -0.28
C HIS A 36 9.43 -50.28 -1.77
N TRP A 37 10.21 -49.45 -2.46
CA TRP A 37 10.04 -49.18 -3.89
C TRP A 37 10.22 -50.44 -4.74
N LEU A 38 11.20 -51.27 -4.42
CA LEU A 38 11.41 -52.57 -5.10
C LEU A 38 10.20 -53.51 -4.88
N ARG A 39 9.74 -53.62 -3.63
CA ARG A 39 8.62 -54.50 -3.29
C ARG A 39 7.27 -54.05 -3.86
N THR A 40 7.08 -52.74 -4.01
CA THR A 40 5.80 -52.14 -4.50
C THR A 40 5.78 -52.04 -6.03
N GLY A 41 6.83 -52.49 -6.75
CA GLY A 41 6.90 -52.42 -8.20
C GLY A 41 6.91 -51.00 -8.78
N GLN A 42 7.25 -50.00 -7.96
CA GLN A 42 7.28 -48.61 -8.42
C GLN A 42 8.38 -48.33 -9.44
N LEU A 43 9.36 -49.19 -9.53
CA LEU A 43 10.44 -49.09 -10.51
C LEU A 43 10.05 -49.68 -11.86
N ASP A 44 9.04 -50.55 -11.92
CA ASP A 44 8.60 -51.23 -13.13
C ASP A 44 7.48 -50.48 -13.85
N GLN A 45 7.03 -49.37 -13.29
CA GLN A 45 6.05 -48.50 -13.94
C GLN A 45 6.73 -47.69 -15.03
N GLU A 46 6.11 -47.62 -16.19
CA GLU A 46 6.57 -46.74 -17.25
C GLU A 46 6.63 -45.30 -16.81
N ILE A 47 7.65 -44.55 -17.26
CA ILE A 47 7.88 -43.14 -16.84
C ILE A 47 6.63 -42.30 -17.12
N ASP A 48 5.92 -42.57 -18.19
CA ASP A 48 4.65 -41.89 -18.52
C ASP A 48 3.53 -42.13 -17.49
N ALA A 49 3.48 -43.31 -16.88
CA ALA A 49 2.52 -43.61 -15.82
C ALA A 49 2.86 -42.91 -14.52
N LEU A 50 4.15 -42.66 -14.25
CA LEU A 50 4.63 -41.92 -13.06
C LEU A 50 4.43 -40.39 -13.23
N CYS A 51 4.47 -39.91 -14.49
CA CYS A 51 4.23 -38.49 -14.82
C CYS A 51 2.74 -38.15 -14.94
N THR A 52 1.84 -39.16 -15.04
CA THR A 52 0.39 -38.91 -15.13
C THR A 52 -0.10 -38.28 -13.83
N PRO A 53 -0.72 -37.10 -13.89
CA PRO A 53 -1.30 -36.50 -12.68
C PRO A 53 -2.26 -37.49 -12.04
N ARG A 54 -2.04 -37.84 -10.77
CA ARG A 54 -2.98 -38.70 -10.02
C ARG A 54 -4.40 -38.20 -10.27
N ALA A 55 -5.28 -39.07 -10.74
CA ALA A 55 -6.68 -38.75 -10.95
C ALA A 55 -7.21 -37.95 -9.76
N ARG A 56 -7.73 -36.75 -10.00
CA ARG A 56 -8.30 -35.91 -8.95
C ARG A 56 -9.35 -36.74 -8.23
N ARG A 57 -9.26 -36.80 -6.92
CA ARG A 57 -10.35 -37.42 -6.11
C ARG A 57 -11.67 -36.86 -6.60
N PRO A 58 -12.70 -37.71 -6.78
CA PRO A 58 -14.02 -37.23 -7.20
C PRO A 58 -14.46 -36.10 -6.24
N PRO A 59 -15.11 -35.07 -6.76
CA PRO A 59 -15.53 -33.95 -5.97
C PRO A 59 -16.46 -34.46 -4.84
N VAL A 60 -16.08 -34.14 -3.62
CA VAL A 60 -16.90 -34.47 -2.45
C VAL A 60 -18.14 -33.57 -2.47
N VAL A 61 -19.33 -34.16 -2.46
CA VAL A 61 -20.60 -33.41 -2.36
C VAL A 61 -20.58 -32.60 -1.08
N THR A 62 -20.74 -31.30 -1.20
CA THR A 62 -20.69 -30.34 -0.10
C THR A 62 -22.10 -29.87 0.28
N LYS A 63 -22.30 -29.43 1.53
CA LYS A 63 -23.56 -28.83 1.98
C LYS A 63 -23.98 -27.61 1.16
N LEU A 64 -23.04 -27.01 0.42
CA LEU A 64 -23.26 -25.81 -0.42
C LEU A 64 -23.82 -26.19 -1.80
N ASP A 65 -23.62 -27.41 -2.28
CA ASP A 65 -23.93 -27.78 -3.66
C ASP A 65 -25.39 -27.49 -4.08
N PRO A 66 -26.42 -27.72 -3.27
CA PRO A 66 -27.80 -27.38 -3.62
C PRO A 66 -28.03 -25.88 -3.83
N TYR A 67 -27.19 -25.05 -3.21
CA TYR A 67 -27.32 -23.57 -3.21
C TYR A 67 -26.43 -22.86 -4.21
N LYS A 68 -25.53 -23.59 -4.88
CA LYS A 68 -24.59 -23.00 -5.85
C LYS A 68 -25.29 -22.27 -6.98
N ALA A 69 -26.36 -22.80 -7.50
CA ALA A 69 -27.14 -22.19 -8.57
C ALA A 69 -27.70 -20.80 -8.16
N ILE A 70 -28.22 -20.70 -6.93
CA ILE A 70 -28.73 -19.44 -6.38
C ILE A 70 -27.59 -18.43 -6.27
N ILE A 71 -26.45 -18.84 -5.73
CA ILE A 71 -25.28 -17.96 -5.54
C ILE A 71 -24.78 -17.46 -6.91
N THR A 72 -24.67 -18.33 -7.91
CA THR A 72 -24.21 -17.96 -9.26
C THR A 72 -25.17 -16.96 -9.90
N SER A 73 -26.46 -17.23 -9.91
CA SER A 73 -27.48 -16.32 -10.48
C SER A 73 -27.48 -14.95 -9.79
N ARG A 74 -27.28 -14.92 -8.46
CA ARG A 74 -27.19 -13.63 -7.75
C ARG A 74 -25.93 -12.85 -8.10
N LEU A 75 -24.80 -13.53 -8.30
CA LEU A 75 -23.55 -12.90 -8.71
C LEU A 75 -23.55 -12.46 -10.19
N ASP A 76 -24.28 -13.16 -11.04
CA ASP A 76 -24.47 -12.74 -12.44
C ASP A 76 -25.28 -11.43 -12.53
N THR A 77 -26.27 -11.28 -11.64
CA THR A 77 -27.10 -10.06 -11.57
C THR A 77 -26.37 -8.94 -10.81
N TYR A 78 -25.65 -9.27 -9.74
CA TYR A 78 -24.97 -8.32 -8.85
C TYR A 78 -23.51 -8.79 -8.59
N PRO A 79 -22.57 -8.55 -9.51
CA PRO A 79 -21.21 -9.08 -9.44
C PRO A 79 -20.43 -8.67 -8.17
N GLU A 80 -20.73 -7.51 -7.59
CA GLU A 80 -20.07 -6.99 -6.40
C GLU A 80 -20.76 -7.37 -5.07
N LEU A 81 -21.85 -8.14 -5.10
CA LEU A 81 -22.57 -8.51 -3.90
C LEU A 81 -21.65 -9.22 -2.90
N SER A 82 -21.59 -8.72 -1.66
CA SER A 82 -20.65 -9.28 -0.67
C SER A 82 -21.01 -10.73 -0.31
N ALA A 83 -19.97 -11.54 -0.03
CA ALA A 83 -20.18 -12.92 0.38
C ALA A 83 -20.96 -13.05 1.71
N VAL A 84 -20.92 -12.03 2.56
CA VAL A 84 -21.70 -11.98 3.81
C VAL A 84 -23.18 -11.82 3.48
N ARG A 85 -23.51 -10.92 2.57
CA ARG A 85 -24.91 -10.72 2.14
C ARG A 85 -25.47 -11.96 1.43
N LEU A 86 -24.69 -12.58 0.54
CA LEU A 86 -25.05 -13.87 -0.08
C LEU A 86 -25.28 -14.96 0.95
N PHE A 87 -24.46 -14.98 2.02
CA PHE A 87 -24.64 -15.96 3.09
C PHE A 87 -25.96 -15.78 3.83
N GLU A 88 -26.38 -14.54 4.09
CA GLU A 88 -27.70 -14.27 4.71
C GLU A 88 -28.84 -14.77 3.83
N GLU A 89 -28.79 -14.52 2.52
CA GLU A 89 -29.81 -14.95 1.56
C GLU A 89 -29.88 -16.49 1.45
N VAL A 90 -28.72 -17.14 1.34
CA VAL A 90 -28.65 -18.61 1.23
C VAL A 90 -29.00 -19.28 2.55
N ARG A 91 -28.70 -18.67 3.69
CA ARG A 91 -29.11 -19.15 5.00
C ARG A 91 -30.63 -19.07 5.18
N ALA A 92 -31.25 -18.00 4.72
CA ALA A 92 -32.72 -17.87 4.68
C ALA A 92 -33.35 -18.92 3.77
N ALA A 93 -32.67 -19.38 2.73
CA ALA A 93 -33.09 -20.52 1.88
C ALA A 93 -32.79 -21.90 2.49
N GLY A 94 -32.29 -21.97 3.73
CA GLY A 94 -32.08 -23.21 4.47
C GLY A 94 -30.67 -23.79 4.44
N TYR A 95 -29.64 -23.04 4.03
CA TYR A 95 -28.25 -23.50 4.03
C TYR A 95 -27.73 -23.76 5.47
N PRO A 96 -27.33 -25.00 5.81
CA PRO A 96 -26.91 -25.36 7.16
C PRO A 96 -25.40 -25.20 7.40
N GLY A 97 -24.65 -24.73 6.42
CA GLY A 97 -23.19 -24.61 6.49
C GLY A 97 -22.70 -23.26 6.99
N GLY A 98 -21.38 -23.13 7.12
CA GLY A 98 -20.72 -21.90 7.55
C GLY A 98 -20.38 -20.94 6.40
N VAL A 99 -20.19 -19.66 6.74
CA VAL A 99 -19.83 -18.59 5.79
C VAL A 99 -18.51 -18.85 5.06
N ALA A 100 -17.55 -19.50 5.70
CA ALA A 100 -16.22 -19.76 5.13
C ALA A 100 -16.28 -20.61 3.85
N GLN A 101 -17.14 -21.64 3.82
CA GLN A 101 -17.33 -22.48 2.65
C GLN A 101 -17.95 -21.70 1.47
N LEU A 102 -18.93 -20.84 1.77
CA LEU A 102 -19.53 -19.95 0.79
C LEU A 102 -18.52 -18.92 0.26
N GLN A 103 -17.71 -18.32 1.14
CA GLN A 103 -16.64 -17.38 0.74
C GLN A 103 -15.64 -18.03 -0.22
N LEU A 104 -15.22 -19.27 0.06
CA LEU A 104 -14.34 -20.02 -0.84
C LEU A 104 -14.97 -20.20 -2.21
N PHE A 105 -16.22 -20.61 -2.27
CA PHE A 105 -16.94 -20.81 -3.53
C PHE A 105 -17.11 -19.49 -4.30
N VAL A 106 -17.58 -18.43 -3.64
CA VAL A 106 -17.70 -17.09 -4.25
C VAL A 106 -16.36 -16.60 -4.81
N ARG A 107 -15.26 -16.84 -4.10
CA ARG A 107 -13.91 -16.49 -4.56
C ARG A 107 -13.50 -17.25 -5.83
N GLN A 108 -13.99 -18.48 -6.02
CA GLN A 108 -13.69 -19.29 -7.20
C GLN A 108 -14.48 -18.85 -8.43
N ILE A 109 -15.77 -18.52 -8.26
CA ILE A 109 -16.67 -18.21 -9.38
C ILE A 109 -16.73 -16.72 -9.72
N ARG A 110 -16.40 -15.82 -8.77
CA ARG A 110 -16.41 -14.39 -9.05
C ARG A 110 -15.42 -14.06 -10.16
N PRO A 111 -15.88 -13.47 -11.28
CA PRO A 111 -14.97 -13.03 -12.32
C PRO A 111 -13.97 -12.06 -11.72
N ARG A 112 -12.69 -12.39 -11.80
CA ARG A 112 -11.65 -11.42 -11.46
C ARG A 112 -11.60 -10.42 -12.62
N PRO A 113 -11.75 -9.11 -12.35
CA PRO A 113 -11.44 -8.13 -13.37
C PRO A 113 -10.02 -8.44 -13.88
N PRO A 114 -9.77 -8.36 -15.20
CA PRO A 114 -8.42 -8.51 -15.71
C PRO A 114 -7.53 -7.60 -14.87
N ALA A 115 -6.41 -8.14 -14.38
CA ALA A 115 -5.46 -7.35 -13.63
C ALA A 115 -5.09 -6.17 -14.53
N GLU A 116 -5.48 -4.95 -14.14
CA GLU A 116 -5.05 -3.76 -14.85
C GLU A 116 -3.53 -3.84 -14.94
N GLU A 117 -3.01 -3.73 -16.17
CA GLU A 117 -1.58 -3.71 -16.38
C GLU A 117 -1.01 -2.57 -15.53
N VAL A 118 -0.30 -2.93 -14.48
CA VAL A 118 0.37 -1.96 -13.62
C VAL A 118 1.50 -1.36 -14.46
N VAL A 119 1.23 -0.25 -15.12
CA VAL A 119 2.23 0.52 -15.84
C VAL A 119 3.24 1.02 -14.80
N ARG A 120 4.33 0.32 -14.67
CA ARG A 120 5.42 0.68 -13.77
C ARG A 120 6.26 1.74 -14.47
N PHE A 121 6.08 2.98 -14.06
CA PHE A 121 6.94 4.06 -14.51
C PHE A 121 8.29 3.94 -13.80
N GLU A 122 9.30 3.47 -14.53
CA GLU A 122 10.68 3.59 -14.08
C GLU A 122 11.15 5.02 -14.36
N THR A 123 11.78 5.63 -13.37
CA THR A 123 12.34 7.00 -13.50
C THR A 123 13.84 6.91 -13.66
N PRO A 124 14.46 7.79 -14.47
CA PRO A 124 15.91 7.85 -14.56
C PRO A 124 16.58 8.13 -13.20
N PRO A 125 17.86 7.77 -13.01
CA PRO A 125 18.61 8.06 -11.80
C PRO A 125 18.53 9.55 -11.43
N GLY A 126 18.36 9.86 -10.14
CA GLY A 126 18.28 11.21 -9.59
C GLY A 126 17.10 12.06 -10.04
N HIS A 127 16.18 11.49 -10.84
CA HIS A 127 15.09 12.27 -11.40
C HIS A 127 13.96 12.48 -10.38
N GLN A 128 13.47 11.44 -9.74
CA GLN A 128 12.28 11.52 -8.89
C GLN A 128 12.45 10.78 -7.56
N ALA A 129 11.99 11.40 -6.48
CA ALA A 129 11.69 10.72 -5.24
C ALA A 129 10.19 10.83 -4.91
N GLN A 130 9.67 9.84 -4.20
CA GLN A 130 8.29 9.82 -3.70
C GLN A 130 8.30 10.06 -2.20
N VAL A 131 7.39 10.90 -1.75
CA VAL A 131 7.23 11.29 -0.35
C VAL A 131 5.87 10.86 0.17
N ASP A 132 5.83 10.30 1.38
CA ASP A 132 4.60 9.94 2.06
C ASP A 132 4.72 10.11 3.57
N PHE A 133 3.55 10.19 4.23
CA PHE A 133 3.43 10.10 5.68
C PHE A 133 2.57 8.90 6.07
N ALA A 134 2.97 8.24 7.15
CA ALA A 134 2.13 7.25 7.80
C ALA A 134 2.09 7.51 9.31
N THR A 135 1.00 7.10 9.96
CA THR A 135 0.83 7.29 11.41
C THR A 135 0.95 5.96 12.12
N PHE A 136 1.76 5.95 13.18
CA PHE A 136 1.96 4.83 14.09
C PHE A 136 1.53 5.22 15.50
N ARG A 137 1.13 4.24 16.29
CA ARG A 137 0.79 4.41 17.70
C ARG A 137 1.83 3.71 18.56
N PHE A 138 2.44 4.47 19.46
CA PHE A 138 3.39 3.98 20.46
C PHE A 138 2.82 4.22 21.87
N PRO A 139 3.39 3.61 22.93
CA PRO A 139 2.94 3.81 24.31
C PRO A 139 2.90 5.28 24.74
N TRP A 140 3.80 6.11 24.22
CA TRP A 140 3.89 7.55 24.50
C TRP A 140 3.13 8.44 23.50
N GLY A 141 2.26 7.85 22.65
CA GLY A 141 1.37 8.57 21.75
C GLY A 141 1.58 8.30 20.26
N LYS A 142 0.88 9.07 19.43
CA LYS A 142 0.98 8.96 17.97
C LYS A 142 2.28 9.57 17.47
N ARG A 143 2.91 8.92 16.49
CA ARG A 143 4.05 9.45 15.73
C ARG A 143 3.77 9.31 14.24
N HIS A 144 4.24 10.30 13.51
CA HIS A 144 4.11 10.35 12.06
C HIS A 144 5.47 10.05 11.45
N VAL A 145 5.57 8.97 10.69
CA VAL A 145 6.78 8.69 9.94
C VAL A 145 6.71 9.43 8.61
N PHE A 146 7.73 10.20 8.31
CA PHE A 146 7.98 10.75 6.98
C PHE A 146 8.86 9.74 6.23
N LEU A 147 8.46 9.39 5.02
CA LEU A 147 9.21 8.48 4.15
C LEU A 147 9.57 9.19 2.85
N LEU A 148 10.80 8.98 2.39
CA LEU A 148 11.26 9.37 1.08
C LEU A 148 11.89 8.17 0.39
N VAL A 149 11.41 7.84 -0.82
CA VAL A 149 11.92 6.71 -1.62
C VAL A 149 12.38 7.22 -2.97
N LEU A 150 13.63 6.97 -3.32
CA LEU A 150 14.15 7.29 -4.65
C LEU A 150 13.48 6.43 -5.72
N GLY A 151 13.13 7.06 -6.82
CA GLY A 151 12.37 6.43 -7.90
C GLY A 151 13.14 5.37 -8.68
N TYR A 152 14.46 5.48 -8.76
CA TYR A 152 15.35 4.57 -9.47
C TYR A 152 15.93 3.49 -8.58
N SER A 153 16.77 3.85 -7.60
CA SER A 153 17.44 2.87 -6.72
C SER A 153 16.51 2.20 -5.72
N ARG A 154 15.38 2.82 -5.40
CA ARG A 154 14.48 2.42 -4.29
C ARG A 154 15.13 2.64 -2.92
N LEU A 155 16.19 3.42 -2.84
CA LEU A 155 16.78 3.81 -1.56
C LEU A 155 15.72 4.50 -0.72
N LEU A 156 15.57 4.03 0.50
CA LEU A 156 14.58 4.51 1.46
C LEU A 156 15.27 5.39 2.50
N TRP A 157 14.67 6.52 2.81
CA TRP A 157 14.94 7.30 4.01
C TRP A 157 13.65 7.50 4.79
N LEU A 158 13.73 7.52 6.13
CA LEU A 158 12.59 7.80 6.99
C LEU A 158 13.02 8.37 8.33
N GLN A 159 12.10 9.14 8.94
CA GLN A 159 12.22 9.63 10.30
C GLN A 159 10.83 9.81 10.93
N PHE A 160 10.73 9.58 12.24
CA PHE A 160 9.50 9.73 12.99
C PHE A 160 9.42 11.10 13.66
N TYR A 161 8.23 11.70 13.62
CA TYR A 161 7.95 13.02 14.15
C TYR A 161 6.69 13.01 15.02
N PRO A 162 6.60 13.88 16.05
CA PRO A 162 5.42 13.99 16.91
C PRO A 162 4.22 14.65 16.21
N ARG A 163 4.47 15.47 15.18
CA ARG A 163 3.45 16.24 14.45
C ARG A 163 3.74 16.25 12.96
N GLN A 164 2.67 16.43 12.18
CA GLN A 164 2.74 16.57 10.73
C GLN A 164 2.42 18.01 10.36
N THR A 165 3.42 18.89 10.50
CA THR A 165 3.32 20.32 10.18
C THR A 165 4.19 20.66 8.97
N MET A 166 4.04 21.88 8.43
CA MET A 166 4.92 22.40 7.38
C MET A 166 6.39 22.41 7.83
N ALA A 167 6.66 22.86 9.05
CA ALA A 167 8.00 22.86 9.62
C ALA A 167 8.60 21.45 9.67
N THR A 168 7.78 20.45 10.06
CA THR A 168 8.19 19.05 10.04
C THR A 168 8.53 18.57 8.63
N VAL A 169 7.78 18.99 7.61
CA VAL A 169 8.07 18.62 6.21
C VAL A 169 9.40 19.21 5.77
N PHE A 170 9.67 20.47 6.10
CA PHE A 170 10.96 21.12 5.80
C PHE A 170 12.13 20.39 6.48
N GLU A 171 12.04 20.18 7.79
CA GLU A 171 13.05 19.46 8.56
C GLU A 171 13.31 18.05 8.01
N ALA A 172 12.25 17.32 7.70
CA ALA A 172 12.34 15.96 7.16
C ALA A 172 13.00 15.92 5.79
N LEU A 173 12.65 16.84 4.90
CA LEU A 173 13.26 16.94 3.57
C LEU A 173 14.74 17.33 3.66
N GLU A 174 15.10 18.30 4.50
CA GLU A 174 16.49 18.69 4.73
C GLU A 174 17.33 17.53 5.28
N ALA A 175 16.80 16.78 6.25
CA ALA A 175 17.48 15.60 6.77
C ALA A 175 17.61 14.49 5.71
N ALA A 176 16.57 14.28 4.90
CA ALA A 176 16.62 13.33 3.80
C ALA A 176 17.67 13.70 2.74
N PHE A 177 17.71 14.95 2.32
CA PHE A 177 18.70 15.44 1.34
C PHE A 177 20.13 15.34 1.88
N THR A 178 20.32 15.63 3.16
CA THR A 178 21.60 15.46 3.83
C THR A 178 22.04 13.99 3.84
N TYR A 179 21.12 13.06 4.15
CA TYR A 179 21.38 11.62 4.12
C TYR A 179 21.74 11.12 2.71
N LEU A 180 21.05 11.63 1.69
CA LEU A 180 21.32 11.30 0.28
C LEU A 180 22.61 11.95 -0.25
N GLY A 181 23.07 13.04 0.36
CA GLY A 181 24.17 13.86 -0.15
C GLY A 181 23.80 14.66 -1.39
N GLY A 182 22.51 14.89 -1.65
CA GLY A 182 22.03 15.65 -2.81
C GLY A 182 20.50 15.69 -2.90
N VAL A 183 19.99 16.39 -3.92
CA VAL A 183 18.56 16.65 -4.10
C VAL A 183 18.05 16.04 -5.40
N PRO A 184 16.99 15.21 -5.39
CA PRO A 184 16.34 14.73 -6.61
C PRO A 184 15.72 15.89 -7.40
N ARG A 185 15.63 15.77 -8.73
CA ARG A 185 15.07 16.84 -9.59
C ARG A 185 13.61 17.14 -9.33
N GLU A 186 12.83 16.13 -8.92
CA GLU A 186 11.43 16.32 -8.56
C GLU A 186 11.00 15.43 -7.39
N LEU A 187 10.07 15.94 -6.60
CA LEU A 187 9.45 15.20 -5.51
C LEU A 187 7.97 15.01 -5.78
N LEU A 188 7.53 13.74 -5.72
CA LEU A 188 6.13 13.36 -5.89
C LEU A 188 5.47 13.26 -4.52
N PHE A 189 4.49 14.14 -4.29
CA PHE A 189 3.68 14.16 -3.07
C PHE A 189 2.28 13.60 -3.34
N ASP A 190 1.70 13.02 -2.31
CA ASP A 190 0.25 12.83 -2.26
C ASP A 190 -0.45 14.19 -2.07
N GLN A 191 -1.79 14.19 -2.02
CA GLN A 191 -2.63 15.38 -1.77
C GLN A 191 -2.41 15.93 -0.34
N MET A 192 -1.16 16.30 -0.04
CA MET A 192 -0.74 16.80 1.26
C MET A 192 -1.03 18.30 1.37
N ARG A 193 -1.94 18.70 2.27
CA ARG A 193 -2.34 20.12 2.44
C ARG A 193 -1.20 21.08 2.74
N SER A 194 -0.11 20.63 3.36
CA SER A 194 1.07 21.45 3.57
C SER A 194 1.79 21.80 2.26
N VAL A 195 1.64 20.99 1.22
CA VAL A 195 2.30 21.18 -0.07
C VAL A 195 1.33 21.72 -1.12
N ILE A 196 0.10 21.18 -1.13
CA ILE A 196 -0.92 21.47 -2.15
C ILE A 196 -2.11 22.10 -1.45
N VAL A 197 -2.43 23.33 -1.84
CA VAL A 197 -3.57 24.08 -1.31
C VAL A 197 -4.86 23.62 -2.02
N ASP A 198 -4.82 23.50 -3.34
CA ASP A 198 -5.97 23.11 -4.15
C ASP A 198 -5.50 22.40 -5.44
N ASP A 199 -6.25 21.40 -5.88
CA ASP A 199 -5.96 20.66 -7.11
C ASP A 199 -7.19 20.60 -8.03
N ARG A 200 -7.25 21.54 -8.95
CA ARG A 200 -8.35 21.65 -9.94
C ARG A 200 -8.01 21.02 -11.28
N ARG A 201 -6.97 20.21 -11.37
CA ARG A 201 -6.55 19.58 -12.65
C ARG A 201 -7.58 18.60 -13.21
N ALA A 202 -8.46 18.06 -12.37
CA ALA A 202 -9.58 17.22 -12.82
C ALA A 202 -10.62 18.02 -13.64
N ASP A 203 -10.83 19.29 -13.26
CA ASP A 203 -11.82 20.19 -13.84
C ASP A 203 -11.19 21.15 -14.89
N GLY A 204 -10.01 20.82 -15.43
CA GLY A 204 -9.29 21.67 -16.40
C GLY A 204 -8.58 22.88 -15.79
N GLY A 205 -8.59 23.01 -14.45
CA GLY A 205 -7.87 24.04 -13.72
C GLY A 205 -6.41 23.71 -13.46
N ARG A 206 -5.77 24.46 -12.57
CA ARG A 206 -4.35 24.33 -12.20
C ARG A 206 -4.19 23.72 -10.80
N LEU A 207 -2.99 23.18 -10.56
CA LEU A 207 -2.51 22.83 -9.23
C LEU A 207 -2.12 24.14 -8.53
N LEU A 208 -2.66 24.36 -7.32
CA LEU A 208 -2.27 25.47 -6.46
C LEU A 208 -1.39 24.95 -5.34
N GLU A 209 -0.11 25.25 -5.42
CA GLU A 209 0.89 24.86 -4.43
C GLU A 209 0.93 25.86 -3.28
N ASN A 210 1.35 25.42 -2.11
CA ASN A 210 1.58 26.32 -0.99
C ASN A 210 2.75 27.26 -1.30
N PRO A 211 2.56 28.60 -1.25
CA PRO A 211 3.61 29.56 -1.62
C PRO A 211 4.90 29.42 -0.79
N GLU A 212 4.79 29.06 0.50
CA GLU A 212 5.96 28.84 1.36
C GLU A 212 6.69 27.57 0.95
N PHE A 213 5.95 26.51 0.62
CA PHE A 213 6.55 25.28 0.13
C PHE A 213 7.19 25.46 -1.26
N LEU A 214 6.61 26.30 -2.11
CA LEU A 214 7.20 26.65 -3.41
C LEU A 214 8.54 27.38 -3.25
N ARG A 215 8.63 28.31 -2.27
CA ARG A 215 9.91 28.97 -1.94
C ARG A 215 10.97 27.97 -1.45
N PHE A 216 10.54 27.04 -0.59
CA PHE A 216 11.40 25.96 -0.12
C PHE A 216 11.90 25.09 -1.29
N ALA A 217 10.99 24.67 -2.18
CA ALA A 217 11.36 23.87 -3.36
C ALA A 217 12.33 24.62 -4.30
N THR A 218 12.13 25.91 -4.47
CA THR A 218 13.04 26.77 -5.26
C THR A 218 14.42 26.87 -4.64
N HIS A 219 14.49 27.04 -3.29
CA HIS A 219 15.76 27.08 -2.56
C HIS A 219 16.57 25.78 -2.72
N TRP A 220 15.88 24.63 -2.60
CA TRP A 220 16.51 23.31 -2.74
C TRP A 220 16.65 22.82 -4.19
N GLY A 221 16.08 23.54 -5.17
CA GLY A 221 16.20 23.27 -6.59
C GLY A 221 15.37 22.11 -7.13
N PHE A 222 14.37 21.63 -6.42
CA PHE A 222 13.50 20.54 -6.90
C PHE A 222 12.13 21.02 -7.39
N ARG A 223 11.51 20.23 -8.25
CA ARG A 223 10.13 20.47 -8.73
C ARG A 223 9.11 19.71 -7.89
N ILE A 224 8.00 20.37 -7.60
CA ILE A 224 6.87 19.78 -6.90
C ILE A 224 6.02 19.01 -7.92
N ARG A 225 5.71 17.75 -7.62
CA ARG A 225 4.72 16.93 -8.34
C ARG A 225 3.66 16.46 -7.39
N ALA A 226 2.40 16.51 -7.80
CA ALA A 226 1.29 15.95 -7.05
C ALA A 226 0.67 14.78 -7.78
N CYS A 227 0.36 13.72 -7.07
CA CYS A 227 -0.45 12.61 -7.58
C CYS A 227 -1.79 13.17 -8.06
N ARG A 228 -2.31 12.67 -9.19
CA ARG A 228 -3.66 13.04 -9.63
C ARG A 228 -4.67 12.38 -8.69
N PRO A 229 -5.73 13.10 -8.30
CA PRO A 229 -6.84 12.51 -7.55
C PRO A 229 -7.36 11.26 -8.28
N TYR A 230 -7.78 10.25 -7.52
CA TYR A 230 -8.38 9.00 -8.02
C TYR A 230 -7.52 8.13 -8.96
N ARG A 231 -6.23 8.39 -9.14
CA ARG A 231 -5.28 7.52 -9.82
C ARG A 231 -4.30 6.89 -8.83
N ALA A 232 -4.75 5.89 -8.10
CA ALA A 232 -3.95 5.11 -7.13
C ALA A 232 -2.68 4.48 -7.75
N GLN A 233 -2.69 4.23 -9.05
CA GLN A 233 -1.58 3.60 -9.77
C GLN A 233 -0.27 4.42 -9.75
N THR A 234 -0.35 5.75 -9.60
CA THR A 234 0.84 6.62 -9.52
C THR A 234 1.62 6.46 -8.21
N LYS A 235 0.99 5.94 -7.14
CA LYS A 235 1.55 5.85 -5.79
C LYS A 235 2.14 4.49 -5.41
N GLY A 236 2.09 3.50 -6.28
CA GLY A 236 2.47 2.11 -5.96
C GLY A 236 3.89 1.88 -5.44
N LYS A 237 4.76 2.90 -5.46
CA LYS A 237 6.14 2.82 -4.96
C LYS A 237 6.26 3.10 -3.46
N VAL A 238 5.30 3.78 -2.82
CA VAL A 238 5.39 4.21 -1.40
C VAL A 238 4.47 3.40 -0.46
N GLU A 239 3.36 2.85 -0.93
CA GLU A 239 2.46 2.05 -0.10
C GLU A 239 3.15 0.78 0.45
N ARG A 240 4.00 0.14 -0.35
CA ARG A 240 4.79 -1.02 0.07
C ARG A 240 5.83 -0.69 1.15
N PRO A 241 6.62 0.42 1.08
CA PRO A 241 7.49 0.86 2.15
C PRO A 241 6.79 1.10 3.49
N VAL A 242 5.62 1.73 3.52
CA VAL A 242 4.85 1.93 4.77
C VAL A 242 4.53 0.60 5.45
N ARG A 243 4.04 -0.37 4.67
CA ARG A 243 3.79 -1.72 5.19
C ARG A 243 5.07 -2.39 5.66
N TYR A 244 6.15 -2.26 4.89
CA TYR A 244 7.45 -2.83 5.24
C TYR A 244 8.02 -2.23 6.54
N VAL A 245 7.90 -0.91 6.73
CA VAL A 245 8.25 -0.25 8.01
C VAL A 245 7.42 -0.82 9.15
N ARG A 246 6.10 -0.99 8.95
CA ARG A 246 5.23 -1.56 9.98
C ARG A 246 5.65 -2.97 10.37
N ASP A 247 5.83 -3.84 9.38
CA ASP A 247 6.00 -5.27 9.60
C ASP A 247 7.45 -5.63 10.00
N ASN A 248 8.44 -4.84 9.60
CA ASN A 248 9.85 -5.18 9.80
C ASN A 248 10.60 -4.26 10.78
N LEU A 249 10.28 -2.95 10.83
CA LEU A 249 10.91 -2.03 11.78
C LEU A 249 10.11 -1.96 13.09
N VAL A 250 8.77 -1.80 13.03
CA VAL A 250 7.99 -1.45 14.21
C VAL A 250 7.44 -2.68 14.94
N TYR A 251 6.89 -3.63 14.19
CA TYR A 251 6.24 -4.79 14.79
C TYR A 251 7.24 -5.69 15.53
N GLY A 252 6.94 -5.99 16.79
CA GLY A 252 7.76 -6.87 17.64
C GLY A 252 9.03 -6.22 18.19
N ARG A 253 9.21 -4.89 18.09
CA ARG A 253 10.29 -4.15 18.72
C ARG A 253 9.78 -3.22 19.80
N GLU A 254 10.59 -3.01 20.80
CA GLU A 254 10.36 -2.06 21.89
C GLU A 254 11.21 -0.81 21.68
N PHE A 255 10.65 0.33 21.99
CA PHE A 255 11.31 1.63 21.87
C PHE A 255 11.11 2.43 23.15
N LEU A 256 12.16 3.10 23.60
CA LEU A 256 12.16 3.84 24.85
C LEU A 256 11.65 5.30 24.71
N GLY A 257 11.44 5.77 23.48
CA GLY A 257 11.00 7.13 23.18
C GLY A 257 11.40 7.57 21.78
N ASP A 258 11.20 8.84 21.45
CA ASP A 258 11.43 9.35 20.08
C ASP A 258 12.90 9.28 19.64
N GLY A 259 13.82 9.54 20.57
CA GLY A 259 15.26 9.47 20.28
C GLY A 259 15.70 8.06 19.92
N ASP A 260 15.30 7.08 20.74
CA ASP A 260 15.61 5.67 20.54
C ASP A 260 14.91 5.14 19.26
N LEU A 261 13.63 5.49 19.05
CA LEU A 261 12.89 5.11 17.85
C LEU A 261 13.61 5.57 16.57
N ASN A 262 14.07 6.81 16.53
CA ASN A 262 14.77 7.35 15.36
C ASN A 262 16.19 6.78 15.21
N ALA A 263 16.89 6.52 16.31
CA ALA A 263 18.19 5.85 16.27
C ALA A 263 18.08 4.42 15.72
N GLN A 264 17.12 3.63 16.21
CA GLN A 264 16.86 2.29 15.70
C GLN A 264 16.38 2.31 14.23
N ALA A 265 15.59 3.31 13.84
CA ALA A 265 15.15 3.49 12.46
C ALA A 265 16.33 3.76 11.51
N LEU A 266 17.28 4.60 11.91
CA LEU A 266 18.48 4.89 11.11
C LEU A 266 19.36 3.64 10.97
N LEU A 267 19.62 2.93 12.08
CA LEU A 267 20.36 1.66 12.04
C LEU A 267 19.67 0.63 11.14
N TRP A 268 18.35 0.55 11.20
CA TRP A 268 17.57 -0.35 10.35
C TRP A 268 17.63 0.03 8.87
N LEU A 269 17.63 1.32 8.54
CA LEU A 269 17.83 1.81 7.16
C LEU A 269 19.16 1.34 6.61
N ASP A 270 20.23 1.49 7.38
CA ASP A 270 21.59 1.19 6.93
C ASP A 270 21.91 -0.31 6.93
N ALA A 271 21.43 -1.05 7.93
CA ALA A 271 21.74 -2.46 8.07
C ALA A 271 20.74 -3.41 7.39
N THR A 272 19.50 -2.97 7.12
CA THR A 272 18.44 -3.88 6.65
C THR A 272 17.70 -3.34 5.43
N ALA A 273 17.12 -2.15 5.51
CA ALA A 273 16.19 -1.69 4.47
C ALA A 273 16.87 -1.43 3.14
N ASN A 274 18.03 -0.78 3.18
CA ASN A 274 18.77 -0.35 1.99
C ASN A 274 19.84 -1.37 1.53
N THR A 275 20.07 -2.43 2.31
CA THR A 275 21.04 -3.49 1.99
C THR A 275 20.41 -4.81 1.54
N ARG A 276 19.07 -4.94 1.69
CA ARG A 276 18.35 -6.13 1.20
C ARG A 276 18.26 -6.17 -0.32
N LEU A 277 18.13 -7.36 -0.89
CA LEU A 277 17.73 -7.51 -2.28
C LEU A 277 16.29 -7.00 -2.47
N HIS A 278 16.09 -6.00 -3.32
CA HIS A 278 14.78 -5.39 -3.52
C HIS A 278 13.92 -6.22 -4.48
N GLY A 279 12.71 -6.61 -4.06
CA GLY A 279 11.85 -7.55 -4.77
C GLY A 279 11.37 -7.10 -6.17
N THR A 280 11.55 -5.84 -6.55
CA THR A 280 11.15 -5.33 -7.88
C THR A 280 12.35 -5.08 -8.78
N THR A 281 13.41 -4.50 -8.26
CA THR A 281 14.62 -4.18 -9.03
C THR A 281 15.61 -5.35 -9.09
N HIS A 282 15.47 -6.32 -8.17
CA HIS A 282 16.40 -7.45 -7.99
C HIS A 282 17.85 -7.00 -7.76
N GLU A 283 18.03 -5.78 -7.24
CA GLU A 283 19.30 -5.20 -6.85
C GLU A 283 19.24 -4.69 -5.42
N VAL A 284 20.40 -4.46 -4.80
CA VAL A 284 20.52 -3.85 -3.47
C VAL A 284 20.37 -2.33 -3.62
N PRO A 285 19.37 -1.67 -2.97
CA PRO A 285 19.13 -0.24 -3.14
C PRO A 285 20.35 0.64 -2.89
N ARG A 286 21.16 0.35 -1.87
CA ARG A 286 22.38 1.10 -1.52
C ARG A 286 23.42 1.02 -2.66
N GLU A 287 23.69 -0.17 -3.16
CA GLU A 287 24.66 -0.38 -4.24
C GLU A 287 24.24 0.30 -5.52
N ARG A 288 22.94 0.16 -5.88
CA ARG A 288 22.36 0.81 -7.06
C ARG A 288 22.39 2.33 -6.96
N PHE A 289 22.13 2.86 -5.76
CA PHE A 289 22.23 4.29 -5.48
C PHE A 289 23.65 4.82 -5.65
N GLU A 290 24.64 4.18 -5.01
CA GLU A 290 26.04 4.62 -5.06
C GLU A 290 26.62 4.53 -6.48
N ARG A 291 26.27 3.49 -7.22
CA ARG A 291 26.76 3.25 -8.57
C ARG A 291 26.18 4.23 -9.60
N ASP A 292 24.85 4.45 -9.58
CA ASP A 292 24.15 5.08 -10.70
C ASP A 292 23.48 6.41 -10.34
N GLU A 293 23.07 6.61 -9.09
CA GLU A 293 22.13 7.69 -8.75
C GLU A 293 22.77 8.83 -7.97
N ARG A 294 23.71 8.54 -7.06
CA ARG A 294 24.33 9.55 -6.20
C ARG A 294 24.99 10.69 -6.97
N ALA A 295 25.74 10.37 -8.03
CA ALA A 295 26.49 11.35 -8.80
C ALA A 295 25.62 12.28 -9.65
N VAL A 296 24.35 11.91 -9.91
CA VAL A 296 23.42 12.68 -10.74
C VAL A 296 22.39 13.48 -9.93
N LEU A 297 22.41 13.38 -8.61
CA LEU A 297 21.64 14.25 -7.73
C LEU A 297 22.13 15.68 -7.84
N GLN A 298 21.21 16.64 -7.65
CA GLN A 298 21.60 18.05 -7.58
C GLN A 298 22.39 18.32 -6.30
N PRO A 299 23.37 19.25 -6.32
CA PRO A 299 24.15 19.59 -5.14
C PRO A 299 23.27 20.20 -4.05
N LEU A 300 23.66 20.00 -2.80
CA LEU A 300 23.03 20.66 -1.67
C LEU A 300 23.30 22.17 -1.73
N PRO A 301 22.32 23.04 -1.45
CA PRO A 301 22.56 24.48 -1.31
C PRO A 301 23.49 24.78 -0.13
N ALA A 302 24.11 25.95 -0.14
CA ALA A 302 25.09 26.36 0.87
C ALA A 302 24.53 26.54 2.28
N GLY A 303 23.21 26.62 2.44
CA GLY A 303 22.56 26.82 3.75
C GLY A 303 21.17 26.22 3.81
N ARG A 304 20.67 26.10 5.04
CA ARG A 304 19.29 25.66 5.29
C ARG A 304 18.29 26.72 4.86
N TYR A 305 17.10 26.27 4.52
CA TYR A 305 16.00 27.18 4.22
C TYR A 305 15.53 27.92 5.47
N THR A 306 15.41 29.23 5.37
CA THR A 306 14.84 30.07 6.43
C THR A 306 13.43 30.50 6.00
N PRO A 307 12.36 30.02 6.69
CA PRO A 307 11.00 30.42 6.39
C PRO A 307 10.83 31.94 6.54
N LEU A 308 10.09 32.55 5.63
CA LEU A 308 9.64 33.93 5.77
C LEU A 308 8.58 33.99 6.87
N VAL A 309 9.02 34.27 8.09
CA VAL A 309 8.10 34.64 9.18
C VAL A 309 7.62 36.06 8.90
N LEU A 310 6.53 36.19 8.15
CA LEU A 310 5.84 37.46 8.09
C LEU A 310 5.37 37.75 9.52
N PRO A 311 5.72 38.90 10.12
CA PRO A 311 5.16 39.28 11.40
C PRO A 311 3.63 39.22 11.25
N PRO A 312 2.89 38.73 12.26
CA PRO A 312 1.44 38.70 12.17
C PRO A 312 1.01 40.10 11.77
N CYS A 313 0.42 40.24 10.59
CA CYS A 313 -0.21 41.48 10.19
C CYS A 313 -1.28 41.72 11.26
N ARG A 314 -0.95 42.55 12.24
CA ARG A 314 -1.98 43.15 13.09
C ARG A 314 -2.79 43.98 12.09
N LEU A 315 -3.84 43.37 11.54
CA LEU A 315 -4.97 44.15 11.09
C LEU A 315 -5.34 44.99 12.32
N THR A 316 -4.80 46.18 12.43
CA THR A 316 -5.31 47.21 13.29
C THR A 316 -6.73 47.35 12.83
N ARG A 317 -7.63 46.66 13.54
CA ARG A 317 -9.05 46.92 13.40
C ARG A 317 -9.13 48.43 13.61
N PRO A 318 -9.60 49.22 12.58
CA PRO A 318 -9.73 50.64 12.79
C PRO A 318 -10.51 50.80 14.08
N GLU A 319 -9.94 51.51 15.04
CA GLU A 319 -10.70 51.85 16.24
C GLU A 319 -12.01 52.41 15.72
N PRO A 320 -13.16 51.93 16.19
CA PRO A 320 -14.42 52.53 15.79
C PRO A 320 -14.33 53.96 16.31
N GLY A 321 -14.06 54.88 15.37
CA GLY A 321 -14.13 56.30 15.70
C GLY A 321 -15.45 56.53 16.40
N ALA A 322 -15.48 57.41 17.40
CA ALA A 322 -16.65 57.76 18.24
C ALA A 322 -17.83 58.31 17.44
N GLY A 323 -18.05 57.87 16.22
CA GLY A 323 -19.24 58.09 15.38
C GLY A 323 -20.26 57.00 15.65
N ALA A 324 -21.43 57.42 16.03
CA ALA A 324 -22.60 56.65 16.40
C ALA A 324 -22.66 55.28 15.75
N ARG A 325 -22.61 54.22 16.54
CA ARG A 325 -22.93 52.84 16.07
C ARG A 325 -24.38 52.88 15.51
N ALA A 326 -24.51 52.92 14.19
CA ALA A 326 -25.77 52.59 13.57
C ALA A 326 -26.13 51.18 14.04
N ARG A 327 -27.14 51.09 14.88
CA ARG A 327 -27.70 49.80 15.28
C ARG A 327 -28.18 49.10 14.03
N PRO A 328 -27.72 47.90 13.71
CA PRO A 328 -28.25 47.17 12.57
C PRO A 328 -29.79 47.10 12.78
N PRO A 329 -30.59 47.26 11.71
CA PRO A 329 -32.03 47.13 11.82
C PRO A 329 -32.32 45.78 12.49
N ALA A 330 -33.24 45.81 13.46
CA ALA A 330 -33.66 44.61 14.16
C ALA A 330 -34.32 43.72 13.07
N VAL A 331 -33.66 42.61 12.74
CA VAL A 331 -34.27 41.61 11.86
C VAL A 331 -35.26 40.86 12.74
N GLU A 332 -36.52 41.14 12.56
CA GLU A 332 -37.61 40.38 13.17
C GLU A 332 -37.64 38.99 12.51
N VAL A 333 -37.13 37.98 13.19
CA VAL A 333 -37.22 36.60 12.73
C VAL A 333 -38.58 36.07 13.14
N GLU A 334 -39.49 36.01 12.15
CA GLU A 334 -40.79 35.39 12.29
C GLU A 334 -40.64 33.91 12.65
N ARG A 335 -40.94 33.56 13.89
CA ARG A 335 -40.90 32.13 14.30
C ARG A 335 -42.21 31.47 13.88
N ARG A 336 -42.17 30.71 12.79
CA ARG A 336 -43.31 29.90 12.36
C ARG A 336 -43.30 28.56 13.13
N PRO A 337 -44.46 28.15 13.66
CA PRO A 337 -44.57 26.82 14.28
C PRO A 337 -44.41 25.73 13.21
N LEU A 338 -43.85 24.58 13.59
CA LEU A 338 -43.62 23.44 12.66
C LEU A 338 -44.88 23.01 11.90
N ALA A 339 -46.07 23.22 12.44
CA ALA A 339 -47.34 22.96 11.77
C ALA A 339 -47.54 23.77 10.46
N ALA A 340 -46.91 24.95 10.34
CA ALA A 340 -46.96 25.73 9.11
C ALA A 340 -46.20 25.09 7.95
N TYR A 341 -45.19 24.28 8.23
CA TYR A 341 -44.43 23.52 7.22
C TYR A 341 -45.18 22.27 6.76
N THR A 342 -45.97 21.66 7.65
CA THR A 342 -46.82 20.52 7.29
C THR A 342 -47.93 20.87 6.32
N GLN A 343 -48.44 22.09 6.39
CA GLN A 343 -49.41 22.59 5.40
C GLN A 343 -48.80 22.83 4.02
N LEU A 344 -47.56 23.27 3.94
CA LEU A 344 -46.85 23.45 2.67
C LEU A 344 -46.56 22.12 1.96
N THR A 345 -46.25 21.06 2.71
CA THR A 345 -46.05 19.72 2.13
C THR A 345 -47.38 19.10 1.66
N GLN A 346 -48.51 19.41 2.28
CA GLN A 346 -49.84 18.95 1.83
C GLN A 346 -50.30 19.69 0.58
N LEU A 347 -49.99 20.98 0.40
CA LEU A 347 -50.31 21.75 -0.80
C LEU A 347 -49.42 21.30 -1.97
N ALA A 348 -48.17 21.01 -1.78
CA ALA A 348 -47.26 20.48 -2.81
C ALA A 348 -47.63 19.07 -3.29
N GLY A 349 -48.29 18.26 -2.44
CA GLY A 349 -48.81 16.95 -2.84
C GLY A 349 -50.08 16.98 -3.65
N ALA A 350 -50.88 18.05 -3.54
CA ALA A 350 -52.14 18.21 -4.28
C ALA A 350 -51.99 18.73 -5.72
N GLU A 351 -50.83 19.31 -6.07
CA GLU A 351 -50.51 19.76 -7.43
C GLU A 351 -49.92 18.68 -8.35
N VAL A 352 -49.63 17.47 -7.80
CA VAL A 352 -49.07 16.35 -8.57
C VAL A 352 -50.13 15.34 -8.99
N GLU A 353 -51.40 15.49 -8.51
CA GLU A 353 -52.55 14.62 -8.86
C GLU A 353 -53.64 15.33 -9.68
N ALA A 354 -53.36 16.45 -10.33
CA ALA A 354 -54.33 17.12 -11.19
C ALA A 354 -53.87 17.12 -12.66
#